data_72f8deaa6e65757e001db085b2fd4c99
#
_entry.id   72f8deaa6e65757e001db085b2fd4c99
#
_cell.length_a   1.000
_cell.length_b   1.000
_cell.length_c   1.000
_cell.angle_alpha   90.00
_cell.angle_beta   90.00
_cell.angle_gamma   90.00
#
_symmetry.space_group_name_H-M   'P 1'
#
loop_
_entity.id
_entity.type
_entity.pdbx_description
1 polymer ?
#
loop_
_entity_poly.entity_id
_entity_poly.type
_entity_poly.pdbx_seq_one_letter_code
_entity_poly.pdbx_strand_id
1 'polypeptide(L)' 'MITDKIGNRIRELRSHTGLSQEKFAQKIGMDRTYFASVELGKRNISIVNIEKIANGLDVSL' A
#
# COMPACT_ATOMS: atom_id res chain seq x y z
N MET A 1 7.51 14.72 1.62
CA MET A 1 6.29 14.95 0.81
C MET A 1 5.16 14.06 1.30
N ILE A 2 3.96 14.37 0.90
CA ILE A 2 2.79 13.58 1.29
C ILE A 2 2.89 12.12 0.83
N THR A 3 3.50 11.87 -0.34
CA THR A 3 3.68 10.51 -0.84
C THR A 3 4.57 9.68 0.07
N ASP A 4 5.58 10.30 0.70
CA ASP A 4 6.42 9.61 1.67
C ASP A 4 5.64 9.24 2.92
N LYS A 5 4.82 10.16 3.40
CA LYS A 5 4.00 9.92 4.60
C LYS A 5 2.99 8.81 4.35
N ILE A 6 2.33 8.83 3.20
CA ILE A 6 1.36 7.81 2.82
C ILE A 6 2.06 6.46 2.69
N GLY A 7 3.19 6.43 2.01
CA GLY A 7 3.94 5.19 1.83
C GLY A 7 4.39 4.58 3.14
N ASN A 8 4.93 5.41 4.03
CA ASN A 8 5.36 4.95 5.35
C ASN A 8 4.20 4.40 6.18
N ARG A 9 3.04 5.07 6.11
CA ARG A 9 1.85 4.62 6.84
C ARG A 9 1.33 3.29 6.30
N ILE A 10 1.32 3.14 4.98
CA ILE A 10 0.91 1.89 4.34
C ILE A 10 1.84 0.76 4.77
N ARG A 11 3.14 1.01 4.75
CA ARG A 11 4.13 0.02 5.16
C ARG A 11 3.93 -0.38 6.62
N GLU A 12 3.70 0.58 7.49
CA GLU A 12 3.46 0.32 8.92
C GLU A 12 2.23 -0.57 9.10
N LEU A 13 1.13 -0.22 8.44
CA LEU A 13 -0.10 -0.99 8.55
C LEU A 13 0.07 -2.39 7.94
N ARG A 14 0.78 -2.49 6.81
CA ARG A 14 1.04 -3.78 6.20
C ARG A 14 1.86 -4.67 7.14
N SER A 15 2.84 -4.09 7.82
CA SER A 15 3.69 -4.88 8.73
C SER A 15 2.86 -5.53 9.83
N HIS A 16 1.77 -4.90 10.24
CA HIS A 16 0.89 -5.47 11.26
C HIS A 16 0.06 -6.65 10.75
N THR A 17 -0.07 -6.80 9.44
CA THR A 17 -0.80 -7.94 8.87
C THR A 17 0.04 -9.21 8.83
N GLY A 18 1.34 -9.09 8.97
CA GLY A 18 2.25 -10.22 8.83
C GLY A 18 2.54 -10.62 7.39
N LEU A 19 2.00 -9.89 6.41
CA LEU A 19 2.19 -10.20 4.99
C LEU A 19 3.38 -9.44 4.42
N SER A 20 4.14 -10.10 3.53
CA SER A 20 5.19 -9.44 2.77
C SER A 20 4.57 -8.51 1.73
N GLN A 21 5.40 -7.66 1.11
CA GLN A 21 4.95 -6.81 0.01
C GLN A 21 4.31 -7.65 -1.10
N GLU A 22 4.97 -8.75 -1.47
CA GLU A 22 4.49 -9.62 -2.54
C GLU A 22 3.13 -10.23 -2.19
N LYS A 23 3.01 -10.77 -0.99
CA LYS A 23 1.76 -11.39 -0.56
C LYS A 23 0.63 -10.38 -0.45
N PHE A 24 0.93 -9.21 0.07
CA PHE A 24 -0.08 -8.17 0.19
C PHE A 24 -0.54 -7.68 -1.19
N ALA A 25 0.41 -7.45 -2.09
CA ALA A 25 0.08 -7.02 -3.45
C ALA A 25 -0.80 -8.05 -4.15
N GLN A 26 -0.48 -9.34 -3.99
CA GLN A 26 -1.31 -10.42 -4.53
C GLN A 26 -2.73 -10.38 -3.95
N LYS A 27 -2.83 -10.16 -2.65
CA LYS A 27 -4.12 -10.12 -1.98
C LYS A 27 -5.05 -9.06 -2.56
N ILE A 28 -4.51 -7.90 -2.91
CA ILE A 28 -5.31 -6.78 -3.40
C ILE A 28 -5.31 -6.69 -4.93
N GLY A 29 -4.66 -7.64 -5.62
CA GLY A 29 -4.65 -7.64 -7.07
C GLY A 29 -3.83 -6.50 -7.68
N MET A 30 -2.74 -6.13 -7.03
CA MET A 30 -1.88 -5.03 -7.45
C MET A 30 -0.51 -5.55 -7.82
N ASP A 31 0.11 -4.95 -8.86
CA ASP A 31 1.47 -5.29 -9.23
C ASP A 31 2.44 -5.00 -8.07
N ARG A 32 3.29 -5.97 -7.78
CA ARG A 32 4.24 -5.86 -6.66
C ARG A 32 5.18 -4.68 -6.82
N THR A 33 5.72 -4.48 -8.03
CA THR A 33 6.67 -3.40 -8.28
C THR A 33 6.02 -2.05 -8.05
N TYR A 34 4.78 -1.90 -8.50
CA TYR A 34 4.02 -0.67 -8.27
C TYR A 34 3.77 -0.47 -6.77
N PHE A 35 3.31 -1.51 -6.09
CA PHE A 35 3.03 -1.42 -4.66
C PHE A 35 4.30 -1.04 -3.87
N ALA A 36 5.42 -1.67 -4.20
CA ALA A 36 6.69 -1.36 -3.55
C ALA A 36 7.07 0.11 -3.75
N SER A 37 6.86 0.64 -4.96
CA SER A 37 7.17 2.05 -5.22
C SER A 37 6.26 2.99 -4.45
N VAL A 38 5.02 2.58 -4.19
CA VAL A 38 4.09 3.36 -3.36
C VAL A 38 4.61 3.43 -1.92
N GLU A 39 5.06 2.30 -1.37
CA GLU A 39 5.60 2.29 -0.01
C GLU A 39 6.86 3.14 0.12
N LEU A 40 7.64 3.25 -0.96
CA LEU A 40 8.83 4.09 -0.97
C LEU A 40 8.53 5.57 -1.18
N GLY A 41 7.27 5.92 -1.43
CA GLY A 41 6.89 7.31 -1.65
C GLY A 41 7.25 7.85 -3.03
N LYS A 42 7.52 6.96 -3.99
CA LYS A 42 7.96 7.35 -5.33
C LYS A 42 6.82 7.48 -6.33
N ARG A 43 5.60 7.24 -5.91
CA ARG A 43 4.44 7.30 -6.80
C ARG A 43 3.33 8.13 -6.20
N ASN A 44 2.69 8.92 -7.06
CA ASN A 44 1.41 9.53 -6.72
C ASN A 44 0.35 8.47 -6.94
N ILE A 45 -0.28 8.04 -5.85
CA ILE A 45 -1.25 6.94 -5.91
C ILE A 45 -2.64 7.50 -6.18
N SER A 46 -3.38 6.85 -7.07
CA SER A 46 -4.75 7.23 -7.37
C SER A 46 -5.69 6.87 -6.22
N ILE A 47 -6.83 7.55 -6.16
CA ILE A 47 -7.84 7.26 -5.13
C ILE A 47 -8.33 5.82 -5.23
N VAL A 48 -8.48 5.30 -6.46
CA VAL A 48 -8.92 3.92 -6.66
C VAL A 48 -7.92 2.94 -6.04
N ASN A 49 -6.63 3.18 -6.24
CA ASN A 49 -5.61 2.30 -5.68
C ASN A 49 -5.48 2.47 -4.17
N ILE A 50 -5.68 3.69 -3.66
CA ILE A 50 -5.73 3.92 -2.22
C ILE A 50 -6.86 3.09 -1.60
N GLU A 51 -8.01 3.07 -2.25
CA GLU A 51 -9.16 2.27 -1.77
C GLU A 51 -8.83 0.79 -1.73
N LYS A 52 -8.18 0.28 -2.78
CA LYS A 52 -7.75 -1.13 -2.81
C LYS A 52 -6.84 -1.46 -1.64
N ILE A 53 -5.89 -0.59 -1.36
CA ILE A 53 -4.94 -0.79 -0.28
C ILE A 53 -5.66 -0.72 1.07
N ALA A 54 -6.52 0.27 1.26
CA ALA A 54 -7.27 0.42 2.51
C ALA A 54 -8.14 -0.80 2.78
N ASN A 55 -8.84 -1.29 1.75
CA ASN A 55 -9.66 -2.49 1.89
C ASN A 55 -8.82 -3.71 2.25
N GLY A 56 -7.65 -3.83 1.64
CA GLY A 56 -6.74 -4.94 1.96
C GLY A 56 -6.19 -4.86 3.38
N LEU A 57 -6.05 -3.65 3.90
CA LEU A 57 -5.58 -3.43 5.28
C LEU A 57 -6.72 -3.44 6.30
N ASP A 58 -7.96 -3.55 5.84
CA ASP A 58 -9.14 -3.49 6.72
C ASP A 58 -9.25 -2.17 7.48
N VAL A 59 -8.91 -1.08 6.81
CA VAL A 59 -9.05 0.26 7.40
C VAL A 59 -9.94 1.11 6.51
N SER A 60 -10.59 2.11 7.12
CA SER A 60 -11.38 3.07 6.36
C SER A 60 -10.49 4.18 5.82
N LEU A 61 -10.93 4.83 4.78
CA LEU A 61 -10.22 5.98 4.22
C LEU A 61 -10.30 7.20 5.09
#